data_a7600c3985879b279e576acf067b8478
#
_entry.id   a7600c3985879b279e576acf067b8478
#
_cell.length_a   1.000
_cell.length_b   1.000
_cell.length_c   1.000
_cell.angle_alpha   90.00
_cell.angle_beta   90.00
_cell.angle_gamma   90.00
#
_symmetry.space_group_name_H-M   'P 1'
#
loop_
_entity.id
_entity.type
_entity.pdbx_description
1 polymer ?
#
loop_
_entity_poly.entity_id
_entity_poly.type
_entity_poly.pdbx_seq_one_letter_code
_entity_poly.pdbx_strand_id
1 'polypeptide(L)'
;MAKKESKQKKMNVRVDFTPMVDMLMLLITFFMLCTSLSKPQTMELTMPSNDDNQPEDKKSESKASETVTLYVTADNKIYYGAGIPNYNDPTWIKETTWGSQGIRKVLREHATENGTRPVERISLAVKELNMDRQKNPKQYPDSIYQKKLSDLKAGKLKDGKIPTLTIVIKPTDNASYKNMVDALD
;
A
#
# COMPACT_ATOMS: atom_id res chain seq x y z
N MET A 1 89.57 -13.82 -13.69
CA MET A 1 88.39 -12.97 -13.41
C MET A 1 87.18 -13.86 -13.13
N ALA A 2 86.85 -14.05 -11.84
CA ALA A 2 85.72 -14.92 -11.45
C ALA A 2 84.45 -14.08 -11.40
N LYS A 3 83.44 -14.46 -12.21
CA LYS A 3 82.15 -13.85 -12.30
C LYS A 3 81.29 -14.32 -11.14
N LYS A 4 81.01 -13.43 -10.19
CA LYS A 4 80.22 -13.70 -9.01
C LYS A 4 78.74 -13.72 -9.42
N GLU A 5 78.11 -14.92 -9.50
CA GLU A 5 76.69 -15.07 -9.78
C GLU A 5 75.89 -14.62 -8.52
N SER A 6 75.07 -13.63 -8.75
CA SER A 6 74.13 -13.16 -7.75
C SER A 6 72.97 -14.15 -7.60
N LYS A 7 72.94 -14.88 -6.46
CA LYS A 7 71.83 -15.75 -6.10
C LYS A 7 70.64 -14.91 -5.72
N GLN A 8 69.68 -14.70 -6.61
CA GLN A 8 68.40 -14.12 -6.28
C GLN A 8 67.65 -15.05 -5.32
N LYS A 9 67.43 -14.52 -4.13
CA LYS A 9 66.64 -15.20 -3.08
C LYS A 9 65.18 -15.18 -3.55
N LYS A 10 64.62 -16.35 -3.89
CA LYS A 10 63.17 -16.47 -4.18
C LYS A 10 62.42 -16.16 -2.90
N MET A 11 61.86 -14.96 -2.78
CA MET A 11 60.93 -14.61 -1.75
C MET A 11 59.58 -15.24 -2.10
N ASN A 12 59.13 -16.19 -1.26
CA ASN A 12 57.80 -16.73 -1.31
C ASN A 12 56.86 -15.66 -0.75
N VAL A 13 56.36 -14.78 -1.59
CA VAL A 13 55.37 -13.80 -1.20
C VAL A 13 54.03 -14.54 -1.07
N ARG A 14 53.67 -14.87 0.17
CA ARG A 14 52.32 -15.31 0.47
C ARG A 14 51.46 -14.08 0.39
N VAL A 15 50.63 -13.98 -0.63
CA VAL A 15 49.65 -12.94 -0.75
C VAL A 15 48.56 -13.25 0.25
N ASP A 16 48.37 -12.35 1.22
CA ASP A 16 47.26 -12.43 2.20
C ASP A 16 46.00 -11.87 1.56
N PHE A 17 45.02 -12.76 1.33
CA PHE A 17 43.74 -12.39 0.73
C PHE A 17 42.71 -11.93 1.79
N THR A 18 43.04 -11.96 3.06
CA THR A 18 42.13 -11.60 4.15
C THR A 18 41.50 -10.22 3.99
N PRO A 19 42.25 -9.13 3.65
CA PRO A 19 41.65 -7.81 3.45
C PRO A 19 40.70 -7.74 2.25
N MET A 20 41.00 -8.52 1.20
CA MET A 20 40.16 -8.56 0.02
C MET A 20 38.81 -9.26 0.29
N VAL A 21 38.82 -10.36 1.06
CA VAL A 21 37.60 -11.07 1.46
C VAL A 21 36.76 -10.21 2.39
N ASP A 22 37.36 -9.46 3.31
CA ASP A 22 36.66 -8.56 4.22
C ASP A 22 35.95 -7.45 3.46
N MET A 23 36.63 -6.83 2.49
CA MET A 23 36.02 -5.83 1.61
C MET A 23 34.81 -6.39 0.83
N LEU A 24 34.92 -7.62 0.30
CA LEU A 24 33.81 -8.28 -0.40
C LEU A 24 32.64 -8.57 0.55
N MET A 25 32.92 -9.04 1.76
CA MET A 25 31.87 -9.29 2.77
C MET A 25 31.15 -8.00 3.17
N LEU A 26 31.87 -6.91 3.38
CA LEU A 26 31.27 -5.60 3.67
C LEU A 26 30.42 -5.12 2.49
N LEU A 27 30.86 -5.30 1.25
CA LEU A 27 30.09 -4.94 0.06
C LEU A 27 28.79 -5.74 -0.03
N ILE A 28 28.85 -7.06 0.15
CA ILE A 28 27.68 -7.92 0.10
C ILE A 28 26.68 -7.58 1.21
N THR A 29 27.16 -7.38 2.43
CA THR A 29 26.28 -7.01 3.56
C THR A 29 25.64 -5.64 3.35
N PHE A 30 26.35 -4.69 2.77
CA PHE A 30 25.82 -3.39 2.41
C PHE A 30 24.72 -3.49 1.35
N PHE A 31 24.91 -4.26 0.27
CA PHE A 31 23.89 -4.51 -0.74
C PHE A 31 22.67 -5.23 -0.16
N MET A 32 22.88 -6.23 0.69
CA MET A 32 21.77 -6.91 1.37
C MET A 32 20.97 -5.95 2.24
N LEU A 33 21.64 -5.05 2.96
CA LEU A 33 20.97 -4.02 3.76
C LEU A 33 20.17 -3.07 2.86
N CYS A 34 20.77 -2.54 1.79
CA CYS A 34 20.09 -1.65 0.86
C CYS A 34 18.87 -2.29 0.21
N THR A 35 18.97 -3.54 -0.23
CA THR A 35 17.83 -4.26 -0.84
C THR A 35 16.76 -4.61 0.19
N SER A 36 17.12 -4.88 1.44
CA SER A 36 16.17 -5.12 2.53
C SER A 36 15.41 -3.85 2.94
N LEU A 37 16.04 -2.68 2.89
CA LEU A 37 15.40 -1.40 3.18
C LEU A 37 14.55 -0.89 2.02
N SER A 38 14.90 -1.22 0.78
CA SER A 38 14.14 -0.90 -0.43
C SER A 38 12.98 -1.87 -0.63
N LYS A 39 12.05 -1.95 0.33
CA LYS A 39 10.77 -2.62 0.09
C LYS A 39 9.95 -1.72 -0.82
N PRO A 40 9.73 -2.08 -2.09
CA PRO A 40 8.81 -1.33 -2.92
C PRO A 40 7.43 -1.41 -2.26
N GLN A 41 6.86 -0.28 -1.90
CA GLN A 41 5.45 -0.19 -1.55
C GLN A 41 4.68 -0.32 -2.87
N THR A 42 4.56 -1.55 -3.36
CA THR A 42 3.67 -1.83 -4.48
C THR A 42 2.24 -1.78 -3.96
N MET A 43 1.48 -0.81 -4.40
CA MET A 43 0.03 -0.87 -4.28
C MET A 43 -0.44 -1.98 -5.22
N GLU A 44 -1.03 -3.03 -4.68
CA GLU A 44 -1.76 -4.00 -5.48
C GLU A 44 -3.04 -3.32 -5.98
N LEU A 45 -2.99 -2.81 -7.20
CA LEU A 45 -4.16 -2.30 -7.89
C LEU A 45 -4.89 -3.48 -8.52
N THR A 46 -5.93 -3.95 -7.87
CA THR A 46 -6.83 -4.94 -8.49
C THR A 46 -7.71 -4.21 -9.50
N MET A 47 -7.34 -4.26 -10.77
CA MET A 47 -8.20 -3.76 -11.83
C MET A 47 -9.34 -4.76 -12.05
N PRO A 48 -10.61 -4.30 -12.07
CA PRO A 48 -11.70 -5.16 -12.49
C PRO A 48 -11.45 -5.59 -13.93
N SER A 49 -11.49 -6.89 -14.16
CA SER A 49 -11.41 -7.47 -15.50
C SER A 49 -12.71 -7.16 -16.24
N ASN A 50 -12.61 -6.61 -17.46
CA ASN A 50 -13.74 -6.42 -18.37
C ASN A 50 -14.12 -7.71 -19.13
N ASP A 51 -13.72 -8.87 -18.63
CA ASP A 51 -14.13 -10.15 -19.22
C ASP A 51 -15.63 -10.37 -18.98
N ASP A 52 -16.44 -10.15 -20.01
CA ASP A 52 -17.88 -10.42 -20.04
C ASP A 52 -18.21 -11.93 -19.86
N ASN A 53 -17.20 -12.79 -19.88
CA ASN A 53 -17.34 -14.25 -19.76
C ASN A 53 -17.09 -14.78 -18.34
N GLN A 54 -16.95 -13.93 -17.32
CA GLN A 54 -16.86 -14.43 -15.97
C GLN A 54 -18.24 -14.91 -15.49
N PRO A 55 -18.34 -16.13 -14.91
CA PRO A 55 -19.58 -16.60 -14.32
C PRO A 55 -20.06 -15.60 -13.27
N GLU A 56 -21.37 -15.33 -13.27
CA GLU A 56 -22.04 -14.31 -12.43
C GLU A 56 -21.71 -14.47 -10.92
N ASP A 57 -21.39 -15.64 -10.47
CA ASP A 57 -20.99 -15.94 -9.08
C ASP A 57 -19.66 -15.31 -8.64
N LYS A 58 -18.84 -14.78 -9.57
CA LYS A 58 -17.59 -14.07 -9.28
C LYS A 58 -17.66 -12.56 -9.48
N LYS A 59 -18.75 -12.03 -10.00
CA LYS A 59 -18.98 -10.59 -9.99
C LYS A 59 -19.17 -10.20 -8.53
N SER A 60 -18.19 -9.50 -7.97
CA SER A 60 -18.31 -8.89 -6.65
C SER A 60 -19.44 -7.86 -6.75
N GLU A 61 -20.67 -8.27 -6.44
CA GLU A 61 -21.79 -7.36 -6.30
C GLU A 61 -21.53 -6.46 -5.09
N SER A 62 -20.80 -5.39 -5.36
CA SER A 62 -20.66 -4.33 -4.37
C SER A 62 -22.02 -3.65 -4.27
N LYS A 63 -22.62 -3.69 -3.06
CA LYS A 63 -23.90 -3.03 -2.84
C LYS A 63 -23.75 -1.53 -3.10
N ALA A 64 -24.77 -0.96 -3.70
CA ALA A 64 -24.77 0.46 -4.05
C ALA A 64 -24.41 1.36 -2.85
N SER A 65 -24.94 1.04 -1.68
CA SER A 65 -24.67 1.79 -0.44
C SER A 65 -23.22 1.68 0.08
N GLU A 66 -22.46 0.70 -0.41
CA GLU A 66 -21.08 0.43 -0.02
C GLU A 66 -20.07 0.94 -1.07
N THR A 67 -20.56 1.64 -2.11
CA THR A 67 -19.74 2.13 -3.22
C THR A 67 -19.70 3.65 -3.25
N VAL A 68 -18.51 4.20 -3.36
CA VAL A 68 -18.28 5.64 -3.58
C VAL A 68 -17.44 5.81 -4.82
N THR A 69 -17.93 6.62 -5.76
CA THR A 69 -17.22 6.94 -7.01
C THR A 69 -16.53 8.29 -6.86
N LEU A 70 -15.24 8.34 -7.14
CA LEU A 70 -14.42 9.55 -7.14
C LEU A 70 -14.09 9.93 -8.57
N TYR A 71 -14.32 11.18 -8.93
CA TYR A 71 -13.93 11.75 -10.21
C TYR A 71 -12.77 12.72 -9.98
N VAL A 72 -11.66 12.45 -10.64
CA VAL A 72 -10.44 13.26 -10.54
C VAL A 72 -10.30 14.05 -11.84
N THR A 73 -10.23 15.39 -11.71
CA THR A 73 -10.16 16.28 -12.87
C THR A 73 -8.77 16.88 -13.06
N ALA A 74 -8.56 17.53 -14.23
CA ALA A 74 -7.29 18.18 -14.58
C ALA A 74 -6.94 19.36 -13.67
N ASP A 75 -7.96 20.08 -13.16
CA ASP A 75 -7.83 21.30 -12.37
C ASP A 75 -7.48 21.05 -10.88
N ASN A 76 -6.99 19.87 -10.56
CA ASN A 76 -6.73 19.45 -9.18
C ASN A 76 -8.00 19.42 -8.31
N LYS A 77 -9.16 19.35 -8.92
CA LYS A 77 -10.44 19.22 -8.24
C LYS A 77 -10.85 17.76 -8.17
N ILE A 78 -11.54 17.43 -7.10
CA ILE A 78 -12.08 16.10 -6.87
C ILE A 78 -13.59 16.21 -6.62
N TYR A 79 -14.32 15.31 -7.24
CA TYR A 79 -15.77 15.17 -7.05
C TYR A 79 -16.06 13.76 -6.58
N TYR A 80 -17.11 13.60 -5.81
CA TYR A 80 -17.53 12.28 -5.34
C TYR A 80 -19.04 12.10 -5.50
N GLY A 81 -19.42 10.86 -5.74
CA GLY A 81 -20.81 10.43 -5.74
C GLY A 81 -20.94 9.13 -4.95
N ALA A 82 -21.95 9.05 -4.10
CA ALA A 82 -22.23 7.84 -3.31
C ALA A 82 -23.33 7.02 -3.99
N GLY A 83 -23.19 5.71 -3.97
CA GLY A 83 -24.16 4.79 -4.52
C GLY A 83 -24.05 4.58 -6.04
N ILE A 84 -25.16 4.22 -6.66
CA ILE A 84 -25.25 4.00 -8.11
C ILE A 84 -25.12 5.34 -8.83
N PRO A 85 -24.23 5.45 -9.85
CA PRO A 85 -24.10 6.67 -10.62
C PRO A 85 -25.40 7.08 -11.31
N ASN A 86 -25.92 8.25 -10.95
CA ASN A 86 -27.06 8.85 -11.62
C ASN A 86 -26.61 10.07 -12.43
N TYR A 87 -26.28 9.86 -13.69
CA TYR A 87 -25.78 10.92 -14.56
C TYR A 87 -26.87 11.94 -15.01
N ASN A 88 -28.13 11.64 -14.75
CA ASN A 88 -29.25 12.54 -15.08
C ASN A 88 -29.49 13.57 -13.97
N ASP A 89 -28.94 13.37 -12.79
CA ASP A 89 -29.11 14.27 -11.65
C ASP A 89 -27.77 14.95 -11.30
N PRO A 90 -27.61 16.24 -11.61
CA PRO A 90 -26.39 16.97 -11.31
C PRO A 90 -26.11 17.10 -9.80
N THR A 91 -27.10 16.90 -8.95
CA THR A 91 -26.95 16.98 -7.48
C THR A 91 -26.28 15.73 -6.90
N TRP A 92 -26.21 14.64 -7.67
CA TRP A 92 -25.58 13.39 -7.26
C TRP A 92 -24.05 13.56 -7.06
N ILE A 93 -23.41 14.39 -7.91
CA ILE A 93 -21.98 14.69 -7.85
C ILE A 93 -21.75 15.90 -6.95
N LYS A 94 -20.93 15.73 -5.93
CA LYS A 94 -20.54 16.80 -4.98
C LYS A 94 -19.06 17.11 -5.13
N GLU A 95 -18.73 18.40 -5.19
CA GLU A 95 -17.33 18.85 -5.15
C GLU A 95 -16.78 18.70 -3.72
N THR A 96 -15.54 18.27 -3.63
CA THR A 96 -14.81 18.18 -2.37
C THR A 96 -13.35 18.58 -2.58
N THR A 97 -12.66 18.77 -1.46
CA THR A 97 -11.24 19.15 -1.47
C THR A 97 -10.35 17.97 -1.11
N TRP A 98 -9.09 18.06 -1.48
CA TRP A 98 -8.07 17.11 -1.07
C TRP A 98 -7.77 17.23 0.43
N GLY A 99 -7.31 16.14 1.03
CA GLY A 99 -6.81 16.13 2.39
C GLY A 99 -7.77 15.63 3.45
N SER A 100 -7.39 15.83 4.72
CA SER A 100 -8.05 15.24 5.89
C SER A 100 -9.45 15.79 6.17
N GLN A 101 -9.72 17.04 5.80
CA GLN A 101 -11.01 17.70 5.98
C GLN A 101 -11.92 17.60 4.75
N GLY A 102 -11.38 17.22 3.61
CA GLY A 102 -12.11 17.01 2.36
C GLY A 102 -12.55 15.57 2.20
N ILE A 103 -12.06 14.94 1.12
CA ILE A 103 -12.49 13.59 0.73
C ILE A 103 -12.27 12.54 1.81
N ARG A 104 -11.18 12.60 2.59
CA ARG A 104 -10.93 11.63 3.66
C ARG A 104 -11.97 11.72 4.78
N LYS A 105 -12.51 12.93 5.04
CA LYS A 105 -13.61 13.11 5.98
C LYS A 105 -14.89 12.50 5.44
N VAL A 106 -15.22 12.77 4.18
CA VAL A 106 -16.39 12.22 3.50
C VAL A 106 -16.36 10.68 3.53
N LEU A 107 -15.23 10.06 3.18
CA LEU A 107 -15.09 8.61 3.21
C LEU A 107 -15.18 8.02 4.62
N ARG A 108 -14.69 8.74 5.63
CA ARG A 108 -14.78 8.31 7.04
C ARG A 108 -16.20 8.37 7.57
N GLU A 109 -16.94 9.42 7.22
CA GLU A 109 -18.30 9.66 7.67
C GLU A 109 -19.35 8.93 6.81
N HIS A 110 -18.93 8.34 5.68
CA HIS A 110 -19.83 7.58 4.81
C HIS A 110 -20.48 6.44 5.59
N ALA A 111 -21.80 6.48 5.68
CA ALA A 111 -22.59 5.45 6.32
C ALA A 111 -23.22 4.55 5.26
N THR A 112 -23.15 3.25 5.48
CA THR A 112 -23.87 2.27 4.69
C THR A 112 -25.37 2.31 5.02
N GLU A 113 -26.20 1.65 4.21
CA GLU A 113 -27.64 1.57 4.40
C GLU A 113 -28.05 1.14 5.82
N ASN A 114 -27.22 0.32 6.47
CA ASN A 114 -27.40 -0.13 7.84
C ASN A 114 -26.94 0.90 8.90
N GLY A 115 -26.61 2.12 8.50
CA GLY A 115 -26.10 3.17 9.40
C GLY A 115 -24.69 2.91 9.93
N THR A 116 -24.02 1.87 9.45
CA THR A 116 -22.66 1.55 9.86
C THR A 116 -21.65 2.40 9.11
N ARG A 117 -20.65 2.94 9.80
CA ARG A 117 -19.52 3.68 9.20
C ARG A 117 -18.29 2.76 9.13
N PRO A 118 -18.09 2.04 8.04
CA PRO A 118 -17.06 0.99 7.96
C PRO A 118 -15.65 1.56 8.13
N VAL A 119 -15.33 2.67 7.48
CA VAL A 119 -14.00 3.27 7.53
C VAL A 119 -13.65 3.75 8.93
N GLU A 120 -14.59 4.38 9.63
CA GLU A 120 -14.38 4.84 11.01
C GLU A 120 -14.11 3.66 11.94
N ARG A 121 -14.93 2.60 11.89
CA ARG A 121 -14.76 1.40 12.73
C ARG A 121 -13.47 0.68 12.47
N ILE A 122 -13.09 0.49 11.20
CA ILE A 122 -11.83 -0.13 10.83
C ILE A 122 -10.65 0.71 11.32
N SER A 123 -10.71 2.05 11.16
CA SER A 123 -9.64 2.94 11.61
C SER A 123 -9.44 2.92 13.13
N LEU A 124 -10.51 2.81 13.91
CA LEU A 124 -10.43 2.65 15.35
C LEU A 124 -9.81 1.31 15.74
N ALA A 125 -10.24 0.23 15.10
CA ALA A 125 -9.67 -1.10 15.37
C ALA A 125 -8.17 -1.19 15.01
N VAL A 126 -7.75 -0.53 13.94
CA VAL A 126 -6.31 -0.43 13.57
C VAL A 126 -5.54 0.38 14.61
N LYS A 127 -6.11 1.48 15.14
CA LYS A 127 -5.47 2.25 16.21
C LYS A 127 -5.33 1.43 17.48
N GLU A 128 -6.35 0.66 17.87
CA GLU A 128 -6.29 -0.25 19.01
C GLU A 128 -5.19 -1.30 18.82
N LEU A 129 -5.12 -1.93 17.63
CA LEU A 129 -4.08 -2.90 17.32
C LEU A 129 -2.68 -2.30 17.41
N ASN A 130 -2.50 -1.06 16.95
CA ASN A 130 -1.22 -0.34 17.06
C ASN A 130 -0.85 -0.05 18.51
N MET A 131 -1.80 0.38 19.34
CA MET A 131 -1.58 0.60 20.77
C MET A 131 -1.23 -0.70 21.50
N ASP A 132 -1.91 -1.79 21.19
CA ASP A 132 -1.62 -3.12 21.76
C ASP A 132 -0.23 -3.60 21.38
N ARG A 133 0.20 -3.38 20.13
CA ARG A 133 1.55 -3.67 19.69
C ARG A 133 2.60 -2.85 20.45
N GLN A 134 2.33 -1.57 20.68
CA GLN A 134 3.24 -0.71 21.46
C GLN A 134 3.37 -1.17 22.92
N LYS A 135 2.26 -1.62 23.53
CA LYS A 135 2.25 -2.12 24.91
C LYS A 135 2.94 -3.49 25.03
N ASN A 136 2.73 -4.37 24.04
CA ASN A 136 3.20 -5.75 24.08
C ASN A 136 3.90 -6.17 22.77
N PRO A 137 5.08 -5.64 22.45
CA PRO A 137 5.76 -5.90 21.16
C PRO A 137 6.12 -7.38 20.96
N LYS A 138 6.33 -8.14 22.04
CA LYS A 138 6.65 -9.58 21.96
C LYS A 138 5.47 -10.45 21.54
N GLN A 139 4.23 -10.02 21.81
CA GLN A 139 3.02 -10.75 21.43
C GLN A 139 2.59 -10.50 19.98
N TYR A 140 3.13 -9.44 19.36
CA TYR A 140 2.78 -9.01 18.00
C TYR A 140 4.02 -8.96 17.10
N PRO A 141 4.69 -10.11 16.82
CA PRO A 141 5.71 -10.15 15.78
C PRO A 141 5.13 -9.71 14.44
N ASP A 142 5.98 -9.23 13.54
CA ASP A 142 5.56 -8.62 12.28
C ASP A 142 4.60 -9.48 11.46
N SER A 143 4.80 -10.79 11.43
CA SER A 143 3.93 -11.72 10.70
C SER A 143 2.49 -11.76 11.26
N ILE A 144 2.36 -11.80 12.60
CA ILE A 144 1.05 -11.81 13.26
C ILE A 144 0.37 -10.46 13.13
N TYR A 145 1.14 -9.38 13.25
CA TYR A 145 0.62 -8.02 13.07
C TYR A 145 0.08 -7.80 11.66
N GLN A 146 0.83 -8.18 10.62
CA GLN A 146 0.41 -8.05 9.22
C GLN A 146 -0.85 -8.87 8.93
N LYS A 147 -0.93 -10.10 9.46
CA LYS A 147 -2.12 -10.93 9.31
C LYS A 147 -3.36 -10.29 9.95
N LYS A 148 -3.24 -9.81 11.19
CA LYS A 148 -4.33 -9.11 11.88
C LYS A 148 -4.72 -7.81 11.16
N LEU A 149 -3.75 -7.06 10.67
CA LEU A 149 -4.01 -5.85 9.89
C LEU A 149 -4.76 -6.16 8.59
N SER A 150 -4.38 -7.21 7.89
CA SER A 150 -5.08 -7.70 6.70
C SER A 150 -6.51 -8.13 7.01
N ASP A 151 -6.73 -8.88 8.09
CA ASP A 151 -8.06 -9.30 8.52
C ASP A 151 -8.95 -8.10 8.89
N LEU A 152 -8.41 -7.09 9.59
CA LEU A 152 -9.13 -5.85 9.90
C LEU A 152 -9.48 -5.06 8.63
N LYS A 153 -8.55 -4.93 7.68
CA LYS A 153 -8.81 -4.29 6.38
C LYS A 153 -9.86 -5.03 5.56
N ALA A 154 -9.95 -6.34 5.69
CA ALA A 154 -11.00 -7.16 5.07
C ALA A 154 -12.35 -7.09 5.80
N GLY A 155 -12.49 -6.20 6.80
CA GLY A 155 -13.72 -6.01 7.57
C GLY A 155 -14.00 -7.08 8.62
N LYS A 156 -13.04 -7.96 8.93
CA LYS A 156 -13.18 -8.95 10.01
C LYS A 156 -12.80 -8.31 11.34
N LEU A 157 -13.79 -7.75 12.03
CA LEU A 157 -13.64 -7.22 13.38
C LEU A 157 -13.94 -8.30 14.44
N LYS A 158 -13.59 -8.02 15.69
CA LYS A 158 -13.92 -8.89 16.84
C LYS A 158 -15.45 -9.06 17.00
N ASP A 159 -16.20 -8.03 16.63
CA ASP A 159 -17.66 -7.97 16.74
C ASP A 159 -18.40 -8.57 15.53
N GLY A 160 -17.70 -9.12 14.57
CA GLY A 160 -18.26 -9.70 13.36
C GLY A 160 -17.71 -9.08 12.07
N LYS A 161 -18.23 -9.55 10.94
CA LYS A 161 -17.85 -9.03 9.62
C LYS A 161 -18.62 -7.75 9.31
N ILE A 162 -17.90 -6.69 9.01
CA ILE A 162 -18.45 -5.40 8.58
C ILE A 162 -18.28 -5.27 7.07
N PRO A 163 -19.26 -4.70 6.35
CA PRO A 163 -19.10 -4.41 4.92
C PRO A 163 -17.92 -3.47 4.71
N THR A 164 -17.16 -3.70 3.67
CA THR A 164 -16.01 -2.86 3.29
C THR A 164 -16.48 -1.85 2.26
N LEU A 165 -16.00 -0.60 2.37
CA LEU A 165 -16.28 0.43 1.40
C LEU A 165 -15.50 0.16 0.10
N THR A 166 -16.17 0.12 -1.03
CA THR A 166 -15.57 0.04 -2.35
C THR A 166 -15.44 1.45 -2.93
N ILE A 167 -14.23 1.83 -3.27
CA ILE A 167 -13.95 3.13 -3.88
C ILE A 167 -13.60 2.92 -5.35
N VAL A 168 -14.39 3.53 -6.23
CA VAL A 168 -14.15 3.52 -7.68
C VAL A 168 -13.55 4.86 -8.07
N ILE A 169 -12.31 4.88 -8.54
CA ILE A 169 -11.63 6.09 -8.98
C ILE A 169 -11.74 6.19 -10.50
N LYS A 170 -12.38 7.27 -10.99
CA LYS A 170 -12.55 7.59 -12.39
C LYS A 170 -11.79 8.89 -12.73
N PRO A 171 -10.58 8.80 -13.27
CA PRO A 171 -9.90 9.98 -13.78
C PRO A 171 -10.56 10.46 -15.06
N THR A 172 -10.60 11.77 -15.28
CA THR A 172 -10.92 12.34 -16.59
C THR A 172 -9.71 12.23 -17.52
N ASP A 173 -9.91 12.29 -18.83
CA ASP A 173 -8.85 12.14 -19.85
C ASP A 173 -7.66 13.09 -19.65
N ASN A 174 -7.93 14.27 -19.08
CA ASN A 174 -6.92 15.28 -18.81
C ASN A 174 -6.42 15.29 -17.35
N ALA A 175 -6.78 14.28 -16.55
CA ALA A 175 -6.34 14.21 -15.15
C ALA A 175 -4.82 14.04 -15.04
N SER A 176 -4.20 14.81 -14.16
CA SER A 176 -2.78 14.65 -13.88
C SER A 176 -2.49 13.33 -13.16
N TYR A 177 -1.40 12.66 -13.55
CA TYR A 177 -0.91 11.46 -12.86
C TYR A 177 -0.70 11.69 -11.36
N LYS A 178 -0.23 12.90 -10.99
CA LYS A 178 -0.10 13.30 -9.58
C LYS A 178 -1.42 13.19 -8.84
N ASN A 179 -2.50 13.74 -9.42
CA ASN A 179 -3.82 13.72 -8.79
C ASN A 179 -4.36 12.30 -8.61
N MET A 180 -4.00 11.40 -9.54
CA MET A 180 -4.36 9.99 -9.43
C MET A 180 -3.62 9.29 -8.27
N VAL A 181 -2.33 9.57 -8.12
CA VAL A 181 -1.54 9.06 -6.99
C VAL A 181 -2.05 9.61 -5.66
N ASP A 182 -2.34 10.92 -5.59
CA ASP A 182 -2.90 11.57 -4.40
C ASP A 182 -4.28 11.01 -4.02
N ALA A 183 -5.04 10.50 -4.99
CA ALA A 183 -6.34 9.85 -4.74
C ALA A 183 -6.20 8.42 -4.19
N LEU A 184 -5.05 7.76 -4.43
CA LEU A 184 -4.75 6.40 -3.95
C LEU A 184 -4.12 6.41 -2.55
N ASP A 185 -3.50 7.52 -2.12
CA ASP A 185 -2.87 7.69 -0.81
C ASP A 185 -3.90 7.99 0.31
#